data_07d25cc550899f80ba90da9d49522bbd
#
_entry.id   07d25cc550899f80ba90da9d49522bbd
#
_cell.length_a   1.000
_cell.length_b   1.000
_cell.length_c   1.000
_cell.angle_alpha   90.00
_cell.angle_beta   90.00
_cell.angle_gamma   90.00
#
_symmetry.space_group_name_H-M   'P 1'
#
loop_
_entity.id
_entity.type
_entity.pdbx_description
1 polymer ?
#
loop_
_entity_poly.entity_id
_entity_poly.type
_entity_poly.pdbx_seq_one_letter_code
_entity_poly.pdbx_strand_id
1 'polypeptide(L)'
;MIKNSPLKHNIFNRIMVNGNKRTSEKVFFKSLKLIQKTQLKKNFEAVLKMSLVNSSPLIYVKQIKRKRKRTIEFPFLLNSKLKLSYGIKFLVSNSKKNKAESFYKSFNTELLNSSKKISLSFKQKTDLHKDGFAKRKFANYRWF
;
A
#
# COMPACT_ATOMS: atom_id res chain seq x y z
N MET A 1 -6.57 -21.94 8.06
CA MET A 1 -6.69 -21.09 9.27
C MET A 1 -5.55 -20.08 9.32
N ILE A 2 -5.80 -18.78 8.99
CA ILE A 2 -4.75 -17.74 9.00
C ILE A 2 -4.83 -17.04 10.35
N LYS A 3 -4.52 -17.69 11.43
CA LYS A 3 -4.70 -17.04 12.73
C LYS A 3 -3.61 -16.00 13.08
N ASN A 4 -2.36 -16.08 12.58
CA ASN A 4 -1.30 -15.16 13.03
C ASN A 4 -0.24 -14.85 11.94
N SER A 5 -0.65 -14.40 10.76
CA SER A 5 0.37 -13.96 9.81
C SER A 5 0.83 -12.52 10.13
N PRO A 6 2.13 -12.23 10.12
CA PRO A 6 2.67 -10.89 10.38
C PRO A 6 2.08 -9.82 9.43
N LEU A 7 1.63 -10.25 8.26
CA LEU A 7 1.00 -9.41 7.25
C LEU A 7 -0.33 -8.82 7.72
N LYS A 8 -1.18 -9.61 8.39
CA LYS A 8 -2.45 -9.12 8.94
C LYS A 8 -2.23 -8.07 10.02
N HIS A 9 -1.28 -8.32 10.90
CA HIS A 9 -0.95 -7.39 11.98
C HIS A 9 -0.50 -6.02 11.41
N ASN A 10 0.33 -6.02 10.38
CA ASN A 10 0.75 -4.80 9.69
C ASN A 10 -0.42 -4.05 9.06
N ILE A 11 -1.42 -4.76 8.51
CA ILE A 11 -2.62 -4.15 7.94
C ILE A 11 -3.49 -3.56 9.05
N PHE A 12 -3.71 -4.28 10.15
CA PHE A 12 -4.49 -3.80 11.30
C PHE A 12 -3.90 -2.51 11.87
N ASN A 13 -2.59 -2.49 12.10
CA ASN A 13 -1.88 -1.32 12.61
C ASN A 13 -2.03 -0.10 11.69
N ARG A 14 -2.18 -0.32 10.37
CA ARG A 14 -2.32 0.77 9.41
C ARG A 14 -3.76 1.27 9.28
N ILE A 15 -4.74 0.39 9.47
CA ILE A 15 -6.18 0.76 9.49
C ILE A 15 -6.54 1.43 10.79
N MET A 16 -5.92 1.00 11.89
CA MET A 16 -6.22 1.43 13.24
C MET A 16 -6.14 2.94 13.40
N VAL A 17 -7.12 3.50 14.10
CA VAL A 17 -7.21 4.90 14.51
C VAL A 17 -7.41 4.93 16.02
N ASN A 18 -6.72 5.83 16.72
CA ASN A 18 -6.82 6.04 18.17
C ASN A 18 -6.64 4.76 19.02
N GLY A 19 -5.78 3.83 18.59
CA GLY A 19 -5.51 2.59 19.32
C GLY A 19 -6.62 1.53 19.26
N ASN A 20 -7.71 1.75 18.53
CA ASN A 20 -8.92 0.91 18.52
C ASN A 20 -8.73 -0.34 17.63
N LYS A 21 -7.95 -1.32 18.16
CA LYS A 21 -7.60 -2.55 17.44
C LYS A 21 -8.81 -3.39 17.07
N ARG A 22 -9.76 -3.56 18.00
CA ARG A 22 -10.98 -4.38 17.76
C ARG A 22 -11.80 -3.85 16.57
N THR A 23 -11.93 -2.53 16.43
CA THR A 23 -12.66 -1.93 15.31
C THR A 23 -11.91 -2.13 13.99
N SER A 24 -10.58 -2.00 13.97
CA SER A 24 -9.78 -2.25 12.77
C SER A 24 -9.89 -3.70 12.29
N GLU A 25 -9.88 -4.66 13.21
CA GLU A 25 -10.09 -6.08 12.91
C GLU A 25 -11.49 -6.34 12.33
N LYS A 26 -12.54 -5.81 12.97
CA LYS A 26 -13.93 -5.95 12.49
C LYS A 26 -14.08 -5.39 11.07
N VAL A 27 -13.52 -4.21 10.80
CA VAL A 27 -13.57 -3.57 9.48
C VAL A 27 -12.83 -4.40 8.44
N PHE A 28 -11.65 -4.88 8.75
CA PHE A 28 -10.88 -5.74 7.86
C PHE A 28 -11.62 -7.05 7.54
N PHE A 29 -12.15 -7.75 8.56
CA PHE A 29 -12.90 -8.98 8.34
C PHE A 29 -14.20 -8.75 7.55
N LYS A 30 -14.90 -7.62 7.76
CA LYS A 30 -16.05 -7.25 6.93
C LYS A 30 -15.65 -7.09 5.45
N SER A 31 -14.53 -6.44 5.17
CA SER A 31 -14.05 -6.29 3.79
C SER A 31 -13.68 -7.65 3.16
N LEU A 32 -13.05 -8.56 3.90
CA LEU A 32 -12.74 -9.91 3.41
C LEU A 32 -13.98 -10.75 3.11
N LYS A 33 -14.99 -10.68 4.00
CA LYS A 33 -16.28 -11.36 3.76
C LYS A 33 -16.96 -10.87 2.48
N LEU A 34 -16.84 -9.57 2.15
CA LEU A 34 -17.34 -9.04 0.88
C LEU A 34 -16.58 -9.63 -0.32
N ILE A 35 -15.25 -9.78 -0.24
CA ILE A 35 -14.48 -10.42 -1.31
C ILE A 35 -14.96 -11.85 -1.55
N GLN A 36 -15.19 -12.60 -0.50
CA GLN A 36 -15.69 -13.98 -0.59
C GLN A 36 -17.08 -14.06 -1.24
N LYS A 37 -17.98 -13.10 -0.92
CA LYS A 37 -19.31 -13.02 -1.53
C LYS A 37 -19.27 -12.65 -3.01
N THR A 38 -18.37 -11.74 -3.40
CA THR A 38 -18.29 -11.25 -4.79
C THR A 38 -17.47 -12.16 -5.69
N GLN A 39 -16.56 -12.93 -5.14
CA GLN A 39 -15.66 -13.81 -5.90
C GLN A 39 -15.58 -15.21 -5.27
N LEU A 40 -16.66 -15.99 -5.40
CA LEU A 40 -16.78 -17.34 -4.84
C LEU A 40 -15.65 -18.32 -5.26
N LYS A 41 -15.04 -18.10 -6.43
CA LYS A 41 -13.98 -18.97 -6.98
C LYS A 41 -12.54 -18.58 -6.58
N LYS A 42 -12.32 -17.41 -5.98
CA LYS A 42 -10.96 -16.93 -5.63
C LYS A 42 -10.73 -16.89 -4.14
N ASN A 43 -9.63 -17.50 -3.69
CA ASN A 43 -9.18 -17.38 -2.31
C ASN A 43 -8.86 -15.93 -2.00
N PHE A 44 -9.50 -15.35 -0.98
CA PHE A 44 -9.25 -13.97 -0.55
C PHE A 44 -7.78 -13.70 -0.21
N GLU A 45 -7.03 -14.72 0.22
CA GLU A 45 -5.60 -14.62 0.48
C GLU A 45 -4.79 -14.36 -0.79
N ALA A 46 -5.15 -15.05 -1.87
CA ALA A 46 -4.52 -14.84 -3.16
C ALA A 46 -4.78 -13.41 -3.66
N VAL A 47 -6.03 -12.92 -3.54
CA VAL A 47 -6.38 -11.54 -3.90
C VAL A 47 -5.59 -10.53 -3.04
N LEU A 48 -5.50 -10.75 -1.73
CA LEU A 48 -4.75 -9.89 -0.82
C LEU A 48 -3.25 -9.87 -1.16
N LYS A 49 -2.64 -11.03 -1.37
CA LYS A 49 -1.22 -11.14 -1.76
C LYS A 49 -0.96 -10.45 -3.09
N MET A 50 -1.79 -10.69 -4.10
CA MET A 50 -1.66 -10.07 -5.42
C MET A 50 -1.83 -8.55 -5.35
N SER A 51 -2.82 -8.05 -4.62
CA SER A 51 -3.02 -6.61 -4.44
C SER A 51 -1.83 -5.93 -3.76
N LEU A 52 -1.22 -6.58 -2.76
CA LEU A 52 -0.03 -6.08 -2.09
C LEU A 52 1.20 -6.07 -3.00
N VAL A 53 1.44 -7.13 -3.74
CA VAL A 53 2.57 -7.19 -4.72
C VAL A 53 2.40 -6.11 -5.78
N ASN A 54 1.18 -5.92 -6.28
CA ASN A 54 0.90 -4.92 -7.30
C ASN A 54 1.02 -3.48 -6.79
N SER A 55 0.73 -3.21 -5.52
CA SER A 55 0.83 -1.88 -4.92
C SER A 55 2.17 -1.58 -4.25
N SER A 56 3.01 -2.60 -3.99
CA SER A 56 4.30 -2.40 -3.33
C SER A 56 5.34 -1.80 -4.27
N PRO A 57 5.90 -0.60 -3.97
CA PRO A 57 6.95 0.00 -4.79
C PRO A 57 8.30 -0.66 -4.50
N LEU A 58 9.17 -0.70 -5.51
CA LEU A 58 10.57 -1.13 -5.38
C LEU A 58 11.49 0.05 -5.03
N ILE A 59 11.13 1.23 -5.54
CA ILE A 59 11.92 2.45 -5.44
C ILE A 59 11.09 3.50 -4.71
N TYR A 60 11.75 4.27 -3.87
CA TYR A 60 11.20 5.45 -3.21
C TYR A 60 12.13 6.64 -3.44
N VAL A 61 11.56 7.82 -3.67
CA VAL A 61 12.31 9.05 -3.85
C VAL A 61 12.34 9.83 -2.55
N LYS A 62 13.52 10.02 -1.98
CA LYS A 62 13.72 10.80 -0.76
C LYS A 62 14.22 12.20 -1.11
N GLN A 63 13.63 13.22 -0.51
CA GLN A 63 14.03 14.61 -0.66
C GLN A 63 14.97 15.00 0.49
N ILE A 64 16.11 15.58 0.15
CA ILE A 64 17.02 16.19 1.12
C ILE A 64 17.03 17.68 0.91
N LYS A 65 16.56 18.41 1.93
CA LYS A 65 16.60 19.87 1.96
C LYS A 65 17.97 20.30 2.47
N ARG A 66 18.72 21.02 1.65
CA ARG A 66 19.97 21.69 2.07
C ARG A 66 19.68 23.13 2.45
N LYS A 67 20.26 23.60 3.59
CA LYS A 67 20.17 25.01 3.97
C LYS A 67 20.64 25.88 2.79
N ARG A 68 19.82 26.84 2.34
CA ARG A 68 20.12 27.80 1.25
C ARG A 68 20.34 27.20 -0.16
N LYS A 69 20.09 25.91 -0.41
CA LYS A 69 20.25 25.27 -1.73
C LYS A 69 18.96 24.55 -2.16
N ARG A 70 18.87 24.28 -3.47
CA ARG A 70 17.75 23.49 -4.03
C ARG A 70 17.63 22.12 -3.35
N THR A 71 16.41 21.68 -3.14
CA THR A 71 16.13 20.30 -2.67
C THR A 71 16.64 19.31 -3.72
N ILE A 72 17.43 18.34 -3.28
CA ILE A 72 17.89 17.27 -4.15
C ILE A 72 17.09 16.02 -3.80
N GLU A 73 16.64 15.31 -4.82
CA GLU A 73 15.83 14.11 -4.71
C GLU A 73 16.62 12.89 -5.15
N PHE A 74 16.66 11.87 -4.30
CA PHE A 74 17.42 10.64 -4.55
C PHE A 74 16.50 9.43 -4.62
N PRO A 75 16.69 8.53 -5.60
CA PRO A 75 16.00 7.26 -5.62
C PRO A 75 16.67 6.26 -4.67
N PHE A 76 15.85 5.60 -3.84
CA PHE A 76 16.28 4.54 -2.93
C PHE A 76 15.59 3.24 -3.26
N LEU A 77 16.34 2.14 -3.20
CA LEU A 77 15.77 0.81 -3.20
C LEU A 77 15.21 0.50 -1.80
N LEU A 78 14.00 0.00 -1.77
CA LEU A 78 13.32 -0.34 -0.53
C LEU A 78 13.61 -1.78 -0.13
N ASN A 79 13.85 -2.00 1.17
CA ASN A 79 13.92 -3.35 1.76
C ASN A 79 12.54 -4.01 1.76
N SER A 80 12.48 -5.35 1.84
CA SER A 80 11.23 -6.14 1.79
C SER A 80 10.18 -5.67 2.79
N LYS A 81 10.58 -5.35 4.03
CA LYS A 81 9.69 -4.83 5.07
C LYS A 81 9.10 -3.47 4.69
N LEU A 82 9.91 -2.56 4.16
CA LEU A 82 9.46 -1.24 3.73
C LEU A 82 8.58 -1.31 2.48
N LYS A 83 8.88 -2.18 1.52
CA LYS A 83 8.02 -2.42 0.34
C LYS A 83 6.59 -2.75 0.76
N LEU A 84 6.44 -3.73 1.66
CA LEU A 84 5.13 -4.13 2.19
C LEU A 84 4.43 -2.98 2.93
N SER A 85 5.17 -2.25 3.77
CA SER A 85 4.62 -1.12 4.52
C SER A 85 4.08 -0.02 3.59
N TYR A 86 4.82 0.33 2.53
CA TYR A 86 4.35 1.30 1.53
C TYR A 86 3.16 0.78 0.73
N GLY A 87 3.16 -0.50 0.32
CA GLY A 87 2.02 -1.12 -0.37
C GLY A 87 0.75 -1.05 0.46
N ILE A 88 0.81 -1.41 1.75
CA ILE A 88 -0.32 -1.30 2.68
C ILE A 88 -0.74 0.18 2.85
N LYS A 89 0.23 1.10 2.96
CA LYS A 89 -0.04 2.54 3.06
C LYS A 89 -0.84 3.05 1.87
N PHE A 90 -0.47 2.69 0.65
CA PHE A 90 -1.17 3.13 -0.56
C PHE A 90 -2.60 2.59 -0.59
N LEU A 91 -2.79 1.29 -0.33
CA LEU A 91 -4.11 0.69 -0.30
C LEU A 91 -5.03 1.35 0.73
N VAL A 92 -4.56 1.55 1.96
CA VAL A 92 -5.36 2.17 3.03
C VAL A 92 -5.62 3.66 2.76
N SER A 93 -4.62 4.41 2.28
CA SER A 93 -4.78 5.85 2.02
C SER A 93 -5.76 6.11 0.87
N ASN A 94 -5.71 5.32 -0.20
CA ASN A 94 -6.63 5.48 -1.33
C ASN A 94 -8.06 5.06 -0.98
N SER A 95 -8.21 4.00 -0.18
CA SER A 95 -9.53 3.61 0.35
C SER A 95 -10.16 4.68 1.24
N LYS A 96 -9.35 5.44 2.00
CA LYS A 96 -9.81 6.56 2.83
C LYS A 96 -10.22 7.81 2.02
N LYS A 97 -9.71 7.97 0.80
CA LYS A 97 -10.08 9.11 -0.06
C LYS A 97 -11.52 9.04 -0.56
N ASN A 98 -12.03 7.84 -0.77
CA ASN A 98 -13.41 7.64 -1.19
C ASN A 98 -14.36 7.77 0.02
N LYS A 99 -14.85 9.00 0.25
CA LYS A 99 -15.75 9.30 1.38
C LYS A 99 -17.23 8.96 1.10
N ALA A 100 -17.60 8.67 -0.14
CA ALA A 100 -18.97 8.38 -0.53
C ALA A 100 -19.46 7.03 0.03
N GLU A 101 -18.55 6.10 0.28
CA GLU A 101 -18.85 4.77 0.79
C GLU A 101 -18.22 4.51 2.13
N SER A 102 -18.75 3.52 2.85
CA SER A 102 -18.12 3.05 4.08
C SER A 102 -16.73 2.46 3.79
N PHE A 103 -15.76 2.74 4.66
CA PHE A 103 -14.35 2.36 4.48
C PHE A 103 -14.15 0.88 4.10
N TYR A 104 -14.91 -0.06 4.70
CA TYR A 104 -14.75 -1.50 4.39
C TYR A 104 -15.16 -1.85 2.94
N LYS A 105 -16.14 -1.11 2.35
CA LYS A 105 -16.52 -1.26 0.94
C LYS A 105 -15.44 -0.69 0.03
N SER A 106 -15.01 0.55 0.29
CA SER A 106 -13.94 1.21 -0.47
C SER A 106 -12.62 0.43 -0.40
N PHE A 107 -12.30 -0.17 0.74
CA PHE A 107 -11.11 -1.00 0.89
C PHE A 107 -11.23 -2.30 0.08
N ASN A 108 -12.42 -2.91 0.06
CA ASN A 108 -12.68 -4.08 -0.78
C ASN A 108 -12.52 -3.77 -2.28
N THR A 109 -13.13 -2.70 -2.76
CA THR A 109 -13.02 -2.27 -4.18
C THR A 109 -11.58 -1.96 -4.57
N GLU A 110 -10.82 -1.29 -3.69
CA GLU A 110 -9.42 -0.99 -3.93
C GLU A 110 -8.55 -2.26 -3.98
N LEU A 111 -8.79 -3.26 -3.11
CA LEU A 111 -8.10 -4.56 -3.16
C LEU A 111 -8.37 -5.30 -4.47
N LEU A 112 -9.63 -5.35 -4.90
CA LEU A 112 -10.02 -6.01 -6.15
C LEU A 112 -9.41 -5.32 -7.37
N ASN A 113 -9.47 -3.99 -7.43
CA ASN A 113 -8.89 -3.19 -8.51
C ASN A 113 -7.36 -3.30 -8.53
N SER A 114 -6.72 -3.32 -7.35
CA SER A 114 -5.27 -3.50 -7.24
C SER A 114 -4.83 -4.89 -7.71
N SER A 115 -5.59 -5.93 -7.43
CA SER A 115 -5.30 -7.28 -7.95
C SER A 115 -5.32 -7.32 -9.48
N LYS A 116 -6.18 -6.49 -10.11
CA LYS A 116 -6.30 -6.34 -11.58
C LYS A 116 -5.36 -5.27 -12.18
N LYS A 117 -4.53 -4.59 -11.37
CA LYS A 117 -3.62 -3.50 -11.76
C LYS A 117 -4.32 -2.21 -12.29
N ILE A 118 -5.57 -1.99 -11.92
CA ILE A 118 -6.37 -0.83 -12.37
C ILE A 118 -6.49 0.25 -11.28
N SER A 119 -6.07 -0.04 -10.05
CA SER A 119 -6.27 0.81 -8.87
C SER A 119 -5.41 2.07 -8.83
N LEU A 120 -5.84 3.04 -8.03
CA LEU A 120 -5.04 4.23 -7.72
C LEU A 120 -3.72 3.87 -7.01
N SER A 121 -3.70 2.82 -6.18
CA SER A 121 -2.50 2.34 -5.51
C SER A 121 -1.47 1.80 -6.51
N PHE A 122 -1.91 1.12 -7.55
CA PHE A 122 -1.04 0.69 -8.64
C PHE A 122 -0.48 1.89 -9.42
N LYS A 123 -1.32 2.89 -9.71
CA LYS A 123 -0.91 4.13 -10.36
C LYS A 123 0.16 4.87 -9.54
N GLN A 124 -0.04 5.02 -8.24
CA GLN A 124 0.96 5.63 -7.35
C GLN A 124 2.31 4.90 -7.36
N LYS A 125 2.29 3.56 -7.40
CA LYS A 125 3.51 2.76 -7.56
C LYS A 125 4.21 3.09 -8.88
N THR A 126 3.48 3.09 -9.99
CA THR A 126 4.06 3.36 -11.33
C THR A 126 4.62 4.76 -11.43
N ASP A 127 3.96 5.74 -10.84
CA ASP A 127 4.43 7.14 -10.82
C ASP A 127 5.73 7.26 -10.02
N LEU A 128 5.81 6.63 -8.83
CA LEU A 128 7.06 6.57 -8.05
C LEU A 128 8.21 5.90 -8.81
N HIS A 129 7.92 4.85 -9.58
CA HIS A 129 8.95 4.21 -10.39
C HIS A 129 9.42 5.10 -11.56
N LYS A 130 8.50 5.84 -12.22
CA LYS A 130 8.84 6.83 -13.25
C LYS A 130 9.70 7.95 -12.66
N ASP A 131 9.32 8.50 -11.52
CA ASP A 131 10.07 9.54 -10.81
C ASP A 131 11.47 9.05 -10.41
N GLY A 132 11.55 7.82 -9.88
CA GLY A 132 12.82 7.20 -9.52
C GLY A 132 13.72 7.00 -10.73
N PHE A 133 13.16 6.62 -11.88
CA PHE A 133 13.92 6.47 -13.13
C PHE A 133 14.41 7.80 -13.69
N ALA A 134 13.57 8.84 -13.67
CA ALA A 134 13.95 10.19 -14.08
C ALA A 134 15.13 10.73 -13.24
N LYS A 135 15.18 10.36 -11.95
CA LYS A 135 16.20 10.80 -10.99
C LYS A 135 17.39 9.83 -10.87
N ARG A 136 17.54 8.85 -11.78
CA ARG A 136 18.61 7.84 -11.73
C ARG A 136 20.02 8.43 -11.66
N LYS A 137 20.23 9.64 -12.19
CA LYS A 137 21.52 10.36 -12.12
C LYS A 137 22.02 10.55 -10.68
N PHE A 138 21.09 10.62 -9.73
CA PHE A 138 21.40 10.84 -8.32
C PHE A 138 21.46 9.52 -7.51
N ALA A 139 21.39 8.37 -8.15
CA ALA A 139 21.45 7.08 -7.46
C ALA A 139 22.76 6.86 -6.69
N ASN A 140 23.86 7.44 -7.20
CA ASN A 140 25.19 7.34 -6.59
C ASN A 140 25.39 8.24 -5.35
N TYR A 141 24.47 9.18 -5.10
CA TYR A 141 24.52 10.07 -3.93
C TYR A 141 23.95 9.41 -2.64
N ARG A 142 23.98 8.10 -2.54
CA ARG A 142 23.40 7.32 -1.41
C ARG A 142 24.26 7.26 -0.14
N TRP A 143 25.32 7.97 -0.08
CA TRP A 143 26.37 7.83 0.96
C TRP A 143 26.10 8.55 2.28
N PHE A 144 24.96 9.18 2.43
CA PHE A 144 24.73 10.08 3.55
C PHE A 144 23.45 9.72 4.29
#